data_30b1ed2558d6642f2f784ac2ef921711
#
_entry.id   30b1ed2558d6642f2f784ac2ef921711
#
_cell.length_a   1.000
_cell.length_b   1.000
_cell.length_c   1.000
_cell.angle_alpha   90.00
_cell.angle_beta   90.00
_cell.angle_gamma   90.00
#
_symmetry.space_group_name_H-M   'P 1'
#
loop_
_entity.id
_entity.type
_entity.pdbx_description
1 polymer ?
#
loop_
_entity_poly.entity_id
_entity_poly.type
_entity_poly.pdbx_seq_one_letter_code
_entity_poly.pdbx_strand_id
1 'polypeptide(L)'
;AKNVDEAHEWINFIASTESNLKNMDFIWYASPNTEALEQYPAYYEETYGEPLDMDLYEIMAAPDSVLENCSMYENLPADTLALYNDLWIELGT
;
A
#
# COMPACT_ATOMS: atom_id res chain seq x y z
N ALA A 1 14.83 -20.29 9.56
CA ALA A 1 14.16 -20.92 8.42
C ALA A 1 15.07 -22.02 7.83
N LYS A 2 14.48 -23.08 7.24
CA LYS A 2 15.29 -24.16 6.63
C LYS A 2 15.79 -23.77 5.23
N ASN A 3 15.07 -22.89 4.55
CA ASN A 3 15.32 -22.47 3.16
C ASN A 3 15.52 -20.94 3.14
N VAL A 4 16.66 -20.50 3.67
CA VAL A 4 16.94 -19.05 3.86
C VAL A 4 17.18 -18.37 2.50
N ASP A 5 17.92 -19.03 1.61
CA ASP A 5 18.27 -18.47 0.30
C ASP A 5 17.03 -18.29 -0.57
N GLU A 6 16.17 -19.30 -0.63
CA GLU A 6 14.89 -19.24 -1.36
C GLU A 6 13.92 -18.20 -0.77
N ALA A 7 13.93 -18.03 0.56
CA ALA A 7 13.14 -16.99 1.21
C ALA A 7 13.63 -15.59 0.81
N HIS A 8 14.93 -15.37 0.70
CA HIS A 8 15.53 -14.13 0.23
C HIS A 8 15.21 -13.87 -1.25
N GLU A 9 15.26 -14.89 -2.09
CA GLU A 9 14.87 -14.77 -3.50
C GLU A 9 13.39 -14.34 -3.63
N TRP A 10 12.51 -14.94 -2.83
CA TRP A 10 11.09 -14.55 -2.80
C TRP A 10 10.88 -13.10 -2.35
N ILE A 11 11.56 -12.67 -1.27
CA ILE A 11 11.49 -11.31 -0.78
C ILE A 11 11.98 -10.32 -1.85
N ASN A 12 13.10 -10.62 -2.50
CA ASN A 12 13.65 -9.80 -3.56
C ASN A 12 12.70 -9.70 -4.78
N PHE A 13 12.07 -10.81 -5.16
CA PHE A 13 11.09 -10.84 -6.22
C PHE A 13 9.88 -9.95 -5.91
N ILE A 14 9.29 -10.10 -4.72
CA ILE A 14 8.12 -9.31 -4.30
C ILE A 14 8.48 -7.83 -4.14
N ALA A 15 9.69 -7.51 -3.69
CA ALA A 15 10.17 -6.14 -3.52
C ALA A 15 10.63 -5.47 -4.83
N SER A 16 10.73 -6.22 -5.94
CA SER A 16 11.18 -5.66 -7.22
C SER A 16 10.20 -4.62 -7.77
N THR A 17 10.72 -3.67 -8.53
CA THR A 17 9.91 -2.64 -9.19
C THR A 17 8.84 -3.24 -10.11
N GLU A 18 9.20 -4.25 -10.91
CA GLU A 18 8.25 -4.93 -11.80
C GLU A 18 7.10 -5.59 -11.04
N SER A 19 7.37 -6.30 -9.96
CA SER A 19 6.33 -6.93 -9.13
C SER A 19 5.44 -5.89 -8.46
N ASN A 20 6.02 -4.78 -8.00
CA ASN A 20 5.27 -3.70 -7.37
C ASN A 20 4.38 -2.95 -8.36
N LEU A 21 4.83 -2.70 -9.58
CA LEU A 21 3.99 -2.11 -10.64
C LEU A 21 2.74 -2.97 -10.91
N LYS A 22 2.90 -4.28 -11.05
CA LYS A 22 1.79 -5.21 -11.24
C LYS A 22 0.85 -5.26 -10.04
N ASN A 23 1.41 -5.24 -8.83
CA ASN A 23 0.62 -5.21 -7.61
C ASN A 23 -0.19 -3.91 -7.47
N MET A 24 0.42 -2.76 -7.72
CA MET A 24 -0.26 -1.47 -7.72
C MET A 24 -1.42 -1.45 -8.71
N ASP A 25 -1.21 -1.96 -9.92
CA ASP A 25 -2.21 -2.04 -10.95
C ASP A 25 -3.41 -2.92 -10.57
N PHE A 26 -3.15 -4.04 -9.89
CA PHE A 26 -4.18 -4.99 -9.50
C PHE A 26 -4.95 -4.60 -8.25
N ILE A 27 -4.25 -4.11 -7.21
CA ILE A 27 -4.86 -3.86 -5.89
C ILE A 27 -5.13 -2.38 -5.59
N TRP A 28 -4.63 -1.45 -6.38
CA TRP A 28 -4.80 -0.01 -6.21
C TRP A 28 -4.37 0.53 -4.83
N TYR A 29 -3.23 0.05 -4.33
CA TYR A 29 -2.56 0.58 -3.14
C TYR A 29 -1.17 1.11 -3.50
N ALA A 30 -0.75 2.15 -2.79
CA ALA A 30 0.62 2.66 -2.89
C ALA A 30 1.63 1.55 -2.53
N SER A 31 2.74 1.54 -3.27
CA SER A 31 3.85 0.64 -3.01
C SER A 31 4.87 1.27 -2.06
N PRO A 32 5.53 0.49 -1.19
CA PRO A 32 6.72 0.95 -0.48
C PRO A 32 7.95 1.11 -1.39
N ASN A 33 7.88 0.64 -2.64
CA ASN A 33 8.93 0.81 -3.64
C ASN A 33 8.74 2.16 -4.36
N THR A 34 9.62 3.13 -4.07
CA THR A 34 9.54 4.50 -4.61
C THR A 34 9.72 4.54 -6.12
N GLU A 35 10.57 3.67 -6.68
CA GLU A 35 10.75 3.57 -8.13
C GLU A 35 9.47 3.10 -8.82
N ALA A 36 8.74 2.16 -8.23
CA ALA A 36 7.45 1.73 -8.76
C ALA A 36 6.41 2.85 -8.73
N LEU A 37 6.38 3.66 -7.66
CA LEU A 37 5.51 4.84 -7.59
C LEU A 37 5.83 5.83 -8.71
N GLU A 38 7.10 6.14 -8.94
CA GLU A 38 7.53 7.07 -9.99
C GLU A 38 7.22 6.56 -11.40
N GLN A 39 7.34 5.26 -11.64
CA GLN A 39 7.14 4.65 -12.96
C GLN A 39 5.68 4.31 -13.26
N TYR A 40 4.81 4.26 -12.26
CA TYR A 40 3.44 3.77 -12.44
C TYR A 40 2.63 4.56 -13.48
N PRO A 41 2.66 5.90 -13.55
CA PRO A 41 1.93 6.63 -14.59
C PRO A 41 2.32 6.23 -16.01
N ALA A 42 3.62 6.04 -16.27
CA ALA A 42 4.11 5.59 -17.57
C ALA A 42 3.74 4.13 -17.86
N TYR A 43 3.83 3.27 -16.85
CA TYR A 43 3.38 1.88 -16.93
C TYR A 43 1.90 1.77 -17.27
N TYR A 44 1.07 2.61 -16.65
CA TYR A 44 -0.38 2.64 -16.91
C TYR A 44 -0.67 3.06 -18.36
N GLU A 45 -0.03 4.14 -18.85
CA GLU A 45 -0.20 4.61 -20.22
C GLU A 45 0.25 3.55 -21.24
N GLU A 46 1.37 2.86 -21.00
CA GLU A 46 1.84 1.76 -21.85
C GLU A 46 0.87 0.58 -21.86
N THR A 47 0.28 0.25 -20.70
CA THR A 47 -0.59 -0.91 -20.54
C THR A 47 -1.98 -0.68 -21.13
N TYR A 48 -2.56 0.51 -20.94
CA TYR A 48 -3.95 0.81 -21.28
C TYR A 48 -4.11 1.74 -22.48
N GLY A 49 -3.03 2.38 -22.95
CA GLY A 49 -3.04 3.27 -24.10
C GLY A 49 -3.65 4.64 -23.84
N GLU A 50 -3.87 5.00 -22.58
CA GLU A 50 -4.41 6.29 -22.15
C GLU A 50 -3.66 6.79 -20.91
N PRO A 51 -3.51 8.12 -20.74
CA PRO A 51 -2.82 8.67 -19.57
C PRO A 51 -3.59 8.39 -18.28
N LEU A 52 -2.82 8.14 -17.21
CA LEU A 52 -3.38 7.99 -15.87
C LEU A 52 -3.97 9.32 -15.40
N ASP A 53 -5.17 9.26 -14.82
CA ASP A 53 -5.75 10.39 -14.11
C ASP A 53 -4.92 10.67 -12.84
N MET A 54 -4.26 11.84 -12.82
CA MET A 54 -3.34 12.19 -11.73
C MET A 54 -4.06 12.52 -10.42
N ASP A 55 -5.31 13.03 -10.47
CA ASP A 55 -6.11 13.24 -9.27
C ASP A 55 -6.47 11.90 -8.62
N LEU A 56 -6.78 10.91 -9.44
CA LEU A 56 -7.04 9.54 -8.99
C LEU A 56 -5.76 8.88 -8.46
N TYR A 57 -4.62 9.13 -9.13
CA TYR A 57 -3.32 8.64 -8.69
C TYR A 57 -2.94 9.18 -7.31
N GLU A 58 -3.17 10.46 -7.01
CA GLU A 58 -2.91 11.06 -5.70
C GLU A 58 -3.79 10.49 -4.57
N ILE A 59 -4.96 9.94 -4.89
CA ILE A 59 -5.77 9.19 -3.92
C ILE A 59 -5.08 7.87 -3.54
N MET A 60 -4.47 7.20 -4.51
CA MET A 60 -3.74 5.96 -4.27
C MET A 60 -2.37 6.20 -3.61
N ALA A 61 -1.63 7.17 -4.10
CA ALA A 61 -0.27 7.52 -3.66
C ALA A 61 -0.25 8.98 -3.17
N ALA A 62 -0.74 9.18 -1.94
CA ALA A 62 -0.86 10.51 -1.35
C ALA A 62 0.51 11.22 -1.28
N PRO A 63 0.59 12.51 -1.67
CA PRO A 63 1.81 13.26 -1.57
C PRO A 63 2.22 13.52 -0.10
N ASP A 64 3.50 13.78 0.13
CA ASP A 64 4.05 14.01 1.46
C ASP A 64 3.30 15.11 2.23
N SER A 65 2.85 16.17 1.56
CA SER A 65 2.07 17.25 2.17
C SER A 65 0.74 16.79 2.80
N VAL A 66 0.17 15.70 2.30
CA VAL A 66 -1.01 15.05 2.90
C VAL A 66 -0.57 14.12 4.03
N LEU A 67 0.50 13.35 3.82
CA LEU A 67 1.01 12.40 4.82
C LEU A 67 1.49 13.07 6.10
N GLU A 68 2.03 14.30 6.03
CA GLU A 68 2.42 15.10 7.19
C GLU A 68 1.27 15.40 8.16
N ASN A 69 0.02 15.38 7.68
CA ASN A 69 -1.18 15.55 8.50
C ASN A 69 -1.82 14.23 8.94
N CYS A 70 -1.23 13.11 8.58
CA CYS A 70 -1.70 11.78 8.97
C CYS A 70 -1.03 11.30 10.25
N SER A 71 -1.71 10.42 10.98
CA SER A 71 -1.18 9.74 12.16
C SER A 71 -1.24 8.23 11.96
N MET A 72 -0.25 7.54 12.47
CA MET A 72 -0.26 6.08 12.53
C MET A 72 -1.17 5.60 13.66
N TYR A 73 -1.81 4.45 13.45
CA TYR A 73 -2.50 3.78 14.53
C TYR A 73 -1.50 3.36 15.61
N GLU A 74 -1.81 3.70 16.86
CA GLU A 74 -1.00 3.34 18.02
C GLU A 74 -1.64 2.18 18.79
N ASN A 75 -0.83 1.47 19.59
CA ASN A 75 -1.36 0.48 20.50
C ASN A 75 -2.21 1.16 21.58
N LEU A 76 -3.47 0.74 21.68
CA LEU A 76 -4.37 1.26 22.68
C LEU A 76 -4.10 0.61 24.06
N PRO A 77 -4.26 1.36 25.16
CA PRO A 77 -4.34 0.78 26.49
C PRO A 77 -5.43 -0.29 26.57
N ALA A 78 -5.28 -1.29 27.44
CA ALA A 78 -6.13 -2.46 27.47
C ALA A 78 -7.62 -2.13 27.71
N ASP A 79 -7.92 -1.16 28.53
CA ASP A 79 -9.27 -0.67 28.82
C ASP A 79 -9.90 0.04 27.60
N THR A 80 -9.12 0.87 26.92
CA THR A 80 -9.54 1.53 25.69
C THR A 80 -9.74 0.54 24.55
N LEU A 81 -8.86 -0.46 24.44
CA LEU A 81 -8.98 -1.53 23.45
C LEU A 81 -10.24 -2.37 23.67
N ALA A 82 -10.59 -2.66 24.94
CA ALA A 82 -11.83 -3.38 25.27
C ALA A 82 -13.07 -2.58 24.82
N LEU A 83 -13.13 -1.28 25.14
CA LEU A 83 -14.20 -0.41 24.70
C LEU A 83 -14.31 -0.33 23.16
N TYR A 84 -13.18 -0.24 22.48
CA TYR A 84 -13.11 -0.21 21.02
C TYR A 84 -13.68 -1.50 20.40
N ASN A 85 -13.33 -2.65 20.96
CA ASN A 85 -13.84 -3.94 20.52
C ASN A 85 -15.35 -4.10 20.79
N ASP A 86 -15.84 -3.64 21.93
CA ASP A 86 -17.25 -3.67 22.26
C ASP A 86 -18.09 -2.83 21.29
N LEU A 87 -17.60 -1.64 20.92
CA LEU A 87 -18.24 -0.80 19.90
C LEU A 87 -18.29 -1.46 18.52
N TRP A 88 -17.24 -2.16 18.13
CA TRP A 88 -17.22 -2.90 16.85
C TRP A 88 -18.22 -4.07 16.87
N ILE A 89 -18.35 -4.76 18.00
CA ILE A 89 -19.35 -5.83 18.17
C ILE A 89 -20.77 -5.27 18.06
N GLU A 90 -21.04 -4.13 18.69
CA GLU A 90 -22.35 -3.46 18.59
C GLU A 90 -22.69 -3.03 17.16
N LEU A 91 -21.70 -2.50 16.40
CA LEU A 91 -21.91 -2.09 15.02
C LEU A 91 -22.12 -3.26 14.06
N GLY A 92 -21.55 -4.43 14.36
CA GLY A 92 -21.62 -5.62 13.53
C GLY A 92 -22.90 -6.47 13.74
N THR A 93 -23.68 -6.10 14.71
CA THR A 93 -24.97 -6.77 15.00
C THR A 93 -26.14 -5.97 14.43
#